data_c10dd376fe4d59037be3f275bf9b872a
#
_entry.id   c10dd376fe4d59037be3f275bf9b872a
#
_cell.length_a   1.000
_cell.length_b   1.000
_cell.length_c   1.000
_cell.angle_alpha   90.00
_cell.angle_beta   90.00
_cell.angle_gamma   90.00
#
_symmetry.space_group_name_H-M   'P 1'
#
loop_
_entity.id
_entity.type
_entity.pdbx_description
1 polymer ?
#
loop_
_entity_poly.entity_id
_entity_poly.type
_entity_poly.pdbx_seq_one_letter_code
_entity_poly.pdbx_strand_id
1 'polypeptide(L)'
;MVLDHDTIFSALVTSTLKSLGIAPIRTSKRSPWQNGVAERWIGSCRRELLDHVIILNQNHLYKLLEEYIDYYHHDRTHYNLGKDPPISRPVLKRESVDYKVIALPRVGGLHHKYVWKKAA
;
A
#
# COMPACT_ATOMS: atom_id res chain seq x y z
N MET A 1 -5.82 2.62 16.79
CA MET A 1 -6.62 2.18 15.61
C MET A 1 -7.79 3.10 15.45
N VAL A 2 -8.04 3.63 14.23
CA VAL A 2 -9.19 4.48 13.94
C VAL A 2 -10.36 3.61 13.52
N LEU A 3 -11.54 3.85 14.11
CA LEU A 3 -12.80 3.15 13.83
C LEU A 3 -13.83 4.19 13.39
N ASP A 4 -14.66 3.85 12.42
CA ASP A 4 -15.81 4.65 12.07
C ASP A 4 -17.02 4.37 12.99
N HIS A 5 -18.17 4.97 12.69
CA HIS A 5 -19.39 4.78 13.45
C HIS A 5 -20.25 3.60 12.99
N ASP A 6 -19.67 2.66 12.22
CA ASP A 6 -20.41 1.47 11.82
C ASP A 6 -20.77 0.60 13.03
N THR A 7 -21.96 0.02 12.99
CA THR A 7 -22.49 -0.90 14.03
C THR A 7 -21.65 -2.16 14.18
N ILE A 8 -20.85 -2.52 13.16
CA ILE A 8 -19.88 -3.64 13.21
C ILE A 8 -18.88 -3.44 14.35
N PHE A 9 -18.50 -2.18 14.67
CA PHE A 9 -17.59 -1.86 15.77
C PHE A 9 -18.33 -1.75 17.10
N SER A 10 -18.92 -2.87 17.54
CA SER A 10 -19.64 -3.00 18.79
C SER A 10 -18.78 -2.75 20.03
N ALA A 11 -19.43 -2.69 21.19
CA ALA A 11 -18.72 -2.61 22.47
C ALA A 11 -17.75 -3.80 22.69
N LEU A 12 -18.12 -4.99 22.19
CA LEU A 12 -17.29 -6.19 22.26
C LEU A 12 -16.00 -6.01 21.46
N VAL A 13 -16.08 -5.52 20.22
CA VAL A 13 -14.87 -5.24 19.39
C VAL A 13 -13.98 -4.24 20.10
N THR A 14 -14.57 -3.18 20.66
CA THR A 14 -13.82 -2.15 21.37
C THR A 14 -13.10 -2.70 22.60
N SER A 15 -13.74 -3.59 23.38
CA SER A 15 -13.13 -4.22 24.56
C SER A 15 -12.03 -5.18 24.17
N THR A 16 -12.22 -5.97 23.11
CA THR A 16 -11.19 -6.89 22.58
C THR A 16 -9.96 -6.12 22.10
N LEU A 17 -10.12 -5.02 21.38
CA LEU A 17 -8.99 -4.18 20.96
C LEU A 17 -8.20 -3.65 22.17
N LYS A 18 -8.90 -3.19 23.20
CA LYS A 18 -8.27 -2.70 24.44
C LYS A 18 -7.49 -3.81 25.18
N SER A 19 -8.01 -5.05 25.23
CA SER A 19 -7.32 -6.18 25.83
C SER A 19 -6.05 -6.58 25.07
N LEU A 20 -5.97 -6.27 23.77
CA LEU A 20 -4.79 -6.44 22.93
C LEU A 20 -3.82 -5.25 22.99
N GLY A 21 -4.03 -4.28 23.90
CA GLY A 21 -3.21 -3.09 24.00
C GLY A 21 -3.41 -2.06 22.88
N ILE A 22 -4.46 -2.21 22.08
CA ILE A 22 -4.76 -1.30 20.95
C ILE A 22 -5.75 -0.24 21.43
N ALA A 23 -5.36 1.04 21.39
CA ALA A 23 -6.26 2.14 21.69
C ALA A 23 -7.19 2.41 20.50
N PRO A 24 -8.50 2.09 20.59
CA PRO A 24 -9.46 2.44 19.55
C PRO A 24 -9.84 3.94 19.66
N ILE A 25 -9.77 4.67 18.56
CA ILE A 25 -10.23 6.05 18.43
C ILE A 25 -11.37 6.05 17.44
N ARG A 26 -12.54 6.50 17.86
CA ARG A 26 -13.69 6.65 16.95
C ARG A 26 -13.62 7.98 16.20
N THR A 27 -13.94 7.95 14.92
CA THR A 27 -14.16 9.17 14.14
C THR A 27 -15.37 9.94 14.68
N SER A 28 -15.43 11.22 14.38
CA SER A 28 -16.66 12.01 14.65
C SER A 28 -17.80 11.58 13.73
N LYS A 29 -19.03 11.73 14.20
CA LYS A 29 -20.20 11.40 13.40
C LYS A 29 -20.22 12.24 12.11
N ARG A 30 -20.47 11.60 10.96
CA ARG A 30 -20.49 12.24 9.63
C ARG A 30 -19.18 12.94 9.23
N SER A 31 -18.03 12.40 9.68
CA SER A 31 -16.71 12.97 9.41
C SER A 31 -15.83 11.99 8.62
N PRO A 32 -16.19 11.64 7.37
CA PRO A 32 -15.45 10.64 6.58
C PRO A 32 -13.98 11.03 6.34
N TRP A 33 -13.69 12.34 6.28
CA TRP A 33 -12.30 12.82 6.11
C TRP A 33 -11.33 12.38 7.21
N GLN A 34 -11.83 12.01 8.40
CA GLN A 34 -11.00 11.49 9.49
C GLN A 34 -10.46 10.08 9.20
N ASN A 35 -11.05 9.37 8.24
CA ASN A 35 -10.60 8.08 7.75
C ASN A 35 -9.98 8.16 6.32
N GLY A 36 -9.79 9.37 5.80
CA GLY A 36 -9.40 9.62 4.42
C GLY A 36 -8.09 8.94 3.99
N VAL A 37 -7.16 8.68 4.92
CA VAL A 37 -5.91 7.95 4.63
C VAL A 37 -6.21 6.50 4.29
N ALA A 38 -7.03 5.83 5.12
CA ALA A 38 -7.41 4.44 4.89
C ALA A 38 -8.26 4.30 3.61
N GLU A 39 -9.21 5.20 3.40
CA GLU A 39 -10.04 5.22 2.18
C GLU A 39 -9.21 5.41 0.92
N ARG A 40 -8.22 6.30 0.96
CA ARG A 40 -7.28 6.52 -0.15
C ARG A 40 -6.45 5.28 -0.44
N TRP A 41 -5.93 4.63 0.62
CA TRP A 41 -5.17 3.40 0.46
C TRP A 41 -6.03 2.27 -0.12
N ILE A 42 -7.22 2.04 0.41
CA ILE A 42 -8.19 1.06 -0.11
C ILE A 42 -8.52 1.34 -1.57
N GLY A 43 -8.80 2.60 -1.90
CA GLY A 43 -9.08 3.02 -3.26
C GLY A 43 -7.90 2.80 -4.22
N SER A 44 -6.66 3.00 -3.76
CA SER A 44 -5.45 2.70 -4.54
C SER A 44 -5.28 1.20 -4.74
N CYS A 45 -5.36 0.41 -3.66
CA CYS A 45 -5.27 -1.04 -3.70
C CYS A 45 -6.31 -1.66 -4.65
N ARG A 46 -7.54 -1.16 -4.61
CA ARG A 46 -8.59 -1.60 -5.51
C ARG A 46 -8.21 -1.33 -6.98
N ARG A 47 -7.96 -0.08 -7.32
CA ARG A 47 -7.69 0.33 -8.72
C ARG A 47 -6.38 -0.21 -9.28
N GLU A 48 -5.36 -0.37 -8.45
CA GLU A 48 -4.01 -0.72 -8.89
C GLU A 48 -3.71 -2.22 -8.76
N LEU A 49 -4.54 -2.97 -8.05
CA LEU A 49 -4.39 -4.42 -7.86
C LEU A 49 -5.70 -5.16 -8.13
N LEU A 50 -6.73 -4.97 -7.28
CA LEU A 50 -7.87 -5.87 -7.23
C LEU A 50 -8.74 -5.84 -8.50
N ASP A 51 -8.82 -4.71 -9.17
CA ASP A 51 -9.57 -4.57 -10.44
C ASP A 51 -8.86 -5.28 -11.63
N HIS A 52 -7.62 -5.78 -11.44
CA HIS A 52 -6.79 -6.39 -12.48
C HIS A 52 -6.54 -7.89 -12.26
N VAL A 53 -7.02 -8.47 -11.18
CA VAL A 53 -6.73 -9.86 -10.82
C VAL A 53 -8.00 -10.64 -10.46
N ILE A 54 -7.98 -11.93 -10.75
CA ILE A 54 -9.01 -12.86 -10.28
C ILE A 54 -8.51 -13.54 -9.02
N ILE A 55 -9.21 -13.33 -7.91
CA ILE A 55 -8.85 -13.93 -6.62
C ILE A 55 -9.40 -15.35 -6.57
N LEU A 56 -8.49 -16.33 -6.45
CA LEU A 56 -8.85 -17.76 -6.45
C LEU A 56 -9.25 -18.25 -5.05
N ASN A 57 -8.59 -17.74 -4.00
CA ASN A 57 -8.85 -18.10 -2.61
C ASN A 57 -8.22 -17.07 -1.67
N GLN A 58 -8.45 -17.24 -0.36
CA GLN A 58 -7.95 -16.34 0.68
C GLN A 58 -6.41 -16.23 0.71
N ASN A 59 -5.69 -17.35 0.58
CA ASN A 59 -4.23 -17.34 0.58
C ASN A 59 -3.65 -16.60 -0.63
N HIS A 60 -4.30 -16.75 -1.80
CA HIS A 60 -3.94 -15.99 -2.99
C HIS A 60 -4.13 -14.48 -2.77
N LEU A 61 -5.26 -14.08 -2.17
CA LEU A 61 -5.50 -12.68 -1.83
C LEU A 61 -4.43 -12.12 -0.88
N TYR A 62 -4.09 -12.85 0.18
CA TYR A 62 -3.07 -12.41 1.14
C TYR A 62 -1.72 -12.22 0.48
N LYS A 63 -1.29 -13.16 -0.35
CA LYS A 63 -0.03 -13.04 -1.09
C LYS A 63 0.01 -11.81 -2.01
N LEU A 64 -1.07 -11.58 -2.76
CA LEU A 64 -1.18 -10.40 -3.62
C LEU A 64 -1.14 -9.10 -2.83
N LEU A 65 -1.84 -9.04 -1.70
CA LEU A 65 -1.83 -7.86 -0.84
C LEU A 65 -0.46 -7.62 -0.22
N GLU A 66 0.24 -8.66 0.22
CA GLU A 66 1.60 -8.55 0.76
C GLU A 66 2.58 -7.99 -0.29
N GLU A 67 2.56 -8.54 -1.51
CA GLU A 67 3.37 -8.03 -2.61
C GLU A 67 3.02 -6.57 -2.97
N TYR A 68 1.73 -6.22 -2.95
CA TYR A 68 1.28 -4.87 -3.24
C TYR A 68 1.68 -3.88 -2.13
N ILE A 69 1.58 -4.27 -0.86
CA ILE A 69 2.01 -3.44 0.28
C ILE A 69 3.51 -3.16 0.21
N ASP A 70 4.31 -4.17 -0.13
CA ASP A 70 5.75 -4.00 -0.33
C ASP A 70 6.05 -3.02 -1.47
N TYR A 71 5.41 -3.20 -2.62
CA TYR A 71 5.50 -2.28 -3.75
C TYR A 71 5.05 -0.86 -3.37
N TYR A 72 3.91 -0.72 -2.67
CA TYR A 72 3.34 0.56 -2.26
C TYR A 72 4.30 1.35 -1.37
N HIS A 73 4.99 0.68 -0.46
CA HIS A 73 5.89 1.33 0.49
C HIS A 73 7.28 1.62 -0.08
N HIS A 74 7.82 0.78 -0.97
CA HIS A 74 9.21 0.86 -1.39
C HIS A 74 9.43 1.34 -2.83
N ASP A 75 8.44 1.15 -3.71
CA ASP A 75 8.66 1.40 -5.14
C ASP A 75 7.63 2.35 -5.76
N ARG A 76 6.39 2.37 -5.24
CA ARG A 76 5.32 3.22 -5.76
C ARG A 76 5.62 4.69 -5.51
N THR A 77 5.58 5.48 -6.57
CA THR A 77 5.77 6.93 -6.47
C THR A 77 4.50 7.63 -5.96
N HIS A 78 4.67 8.56 -5.01
CA HIS A 78 3.59 9.38 -4.46
C HIS A 78 3.79 10.83 -4.82
N TYR A 79 2.79 11.44 -5.45
CA TYR A 79 2.90 12.83 -5.93
C TYR A 79 3.22 13.81 -4.81
N ASN A 80 2.55 13.65 -3.65
CA ASN A 80 2.73 14.54 -2.50
C ASN A 80 4.05 14.30 -1.74
N LEU A 81 4.79 13.25 -2.06
CA LEU A 81 6.12 12.96 -1.50
C LEU A 81 7.24 13.27 -2.51
N GLY A 82 7.02 14.21 -3.43
CA GLY A 82 8.03 14.55 -4.44
C GLY A 82 8.33 13.40 -5.41
N LYS A 83 7.38 12.50 -5.61
CA LYS A 83 7.50 11.25 -6.38
C LYS A 83 8.35 10.16 -5.71
N ASP A 84 8.64 10.30 -4.42
CA ASP A 84 9.25 9.23 -3.64
C ASP A 84 8.20 8.26 -3.08
N PRO A 85 8.58 7.01 -2.79
CA PRO A 85 7.76 6.09 -2.02
C PRO A 85 7.71 6.51 -0.54
N PRO A 86 6.72 6.00 0.25
CA PRO A 86 6.62 6.28 1.68
C PRO A 86 7.88 5.93 2.47
N ILE A 87 8.53 4.83 2.13
CA ILE A 87 9.85 4.48 2.65
C ILE A 87 10.88 5.00 1.64
N SER A 88 11.52 6.11 1.99
CA SER A 88 12.49 6.75 1.13
C SER A 88 13.61 5.80 0.69
N ARG A 89 14.00 5.90 -0.55
CA ARG A 89 15.08 5.10 -1.16
C ARG A 89 16.19 6.01 -1.68
N PRO A 90 17.45 5.55 -1.69
CA PRO A 90 18.54 6.33 -2.28
C PRO A 90 18.28 6.54 -3.78
N VAL A 91 18.57 7.74 -4.26
CA VAL A 91 18.51 8.05 -5.68
C VAL A 91 19.66 7.32 -6.38
N LEU A 92 19.31 6.35 -7.22
CA LEU A 92 20.28 5.63 -8.03
C LEU A 92 20.69 6.50 -9.22
N LYS A 93 21.92 7.02 -9.18
CA LYS A 93 22.48 7.76 -10.31
C LYS A 93 23.01 6.78 -11.34
N ARG A 94 22.98 7.20 -12.61
CA ARG A 94 23.63 6.47 -13.68
C ARG A 94 25.14 6.49 -13.47
N GLU A 95 25.78 5.32 -13.34
CA GLU A 95 27.23 5.22 -13.07
C GLU A 95 28.08 5.52 -14.31
N SER A 96 27.64 5.08 -15.50
CA SER A 96 28.32 5.33 -16.78
C SER A 96 27.35 5.28 -17.96
N VAL A 97 27.85 5.63 -19.15
CA VAL A 97 27.08 5.58 -20.41
C VAL A 97 26.61 4.17 -20.78
N ASP A 98 27.31 3.13 -20.29
CA ASP A 98 26.97 1.73 -20.56
C ASP A 98 25.79 1.23 -19.72
N TYR A 99 25.28 2.02 -18.78
CA TYR A 99 24.12 1.64 -17.98
C TYR A 99 22.82 2.05 -18.69
N LYS A 100 21.89 1.11 -18.76
CA LYS A 100 20.53 1.30 -19.25
C LYS A 100 19.50 1.09 -18.15
N VAL A 101 18.35 1.73 -18.28
CA VAL A 101 17.21 1.51 -17.40
C VAL A 101 16.58 0.17 -17.77
N ILE A 102 16.36 -0.67 -16.76
CA ILE A 102 15.56 -1.89 -16.90
C ILE A 102 14.36 -1.84 -15.99
N ALA A 103 13.26 -2.44 -16.42
CA ALA A 103 12.06 -2.63 -15.65
C ALA A 103 12.13 -3.99 -14.93
N LEU A 104 12.04 -3.99 -13.61
CA LEU A 104 11.90 -5.19 -12.80
C LEU A 104 10.42 -5.37 -12.45
N PRO A 105 9.81 -6.52 -12.75
CA PRO A 105 8.41 -6.75 -12.46
C PRO A 105 8.13 -6.75 -10.95
N ARG A 106 7.00 -6.17 -10.56
CA ARG A 106 6.45 -6.14 -9.22
C ARG A 106 4.99 -6.60 -9.29
N VAL A 107 4.48 -7.22 -8.22
CA VAL A 107 3.08 -7.67 -8.12
C VAL A 107 2.66 -8.48 -9.36
N GLY A 108 3.40 -9.58 -9.60
CA GLY A 108 3.14 -10.45 -10.75
C GLY A 108 3.32 -9.80 -12.13
N GLY A 109 4.02 -8.67 -12.23
CA GLY A 109 4.23 -7.94 -13.48
C GLY A 109 3.22 -6.82 -13.74
N LEU A 110 2.23 -6.65 -12.85
CA LEU A 110 1.24 -5.57 -12.95
C LEU A 110 1.89 -4.19 -12.76
N HIS A 111 2.93 -4.13 -11.94
CA HIS A 111 3.73 -2.93 -11.70
C HIS A 111 5.21 -3.20 -11.95
N HIS A 112 6.01 -2.15 -11.99
CA HIS A 112 7.44 -2.24 -12.25
C HIS A 112 8.23 -1.30 -11.35
N LYS A 113 9.44 -1.78 -10.99
CA LYS A 113 10.52 -0.96 -10.44
C LYS A 113 11.56 -0.75 -11.53
N TYR A 114 12.07 0.47 -11.64
CA TYR A 114 13.09 0.81 -12.62
C TYR A 114 14.44 0.97 -11.95
N VAL A 115 15.46 0.32 -12.51
CA VAL A 115 16.83 0.38 -12.00
C VAL A 115 17.83 0.53 -13.14
N TRP A 116 19.00 1.07 -12.83
CA TRP A 116 20.11 1.09 -13.75
C TRP A 116 20.80 -0.28 -13.76
N LYS A 117 21.06 -0.83 -14.94
CA LYS A 117 21.83 -2.05 -15.12
C LYS A 117 22.83 -1.87 -16.25
N LYS A 118 24.06 -2.36 -16.04
CA LYS A 118 25.08 -2.35 -17.09
C LYS A 118 24.58 -3.11 -18.31
N ALA A 119 24.74 -2.55 -19.49
CA ALA A 119 24.47 -3.25 -20.74
C ALA A 119 25.48 -4.39 -20.88
N ALA A 120 25.00 -5.56 -21.28
CA ALA A 120 25.88 -6.69 -21.57
C ALA A 120 26.61 -6.46 -22.89
#